data_5c20411fc9d32445ab6c5b516b284778
#
_entry.id   5c20411fc9d32445ab6c5b516b284778
#
_cell.length_a   1.000
_cell.length_b   1.000
_cell.length_c   1.000
_cell.angle_alpha   90.00
_cell.angle_beta   90.00
_cell.angle_gamma   90.00
#
_symmetry.space_group_name_H-M   'P 1'
#
loop_
_entity.id
_entity.type
_entity.pdbx_description
1 polymer ?
#
loop_
_entity_poly.entity_id
_entity_poly.type
_entity_poly.pdbx_seq_one_letter_code
_entity_poly.pdbx_strand_id
1 'polypeptide(L)'
;MRILSVDTSSAACSIVLSGDGKLEGEVNVESEETHSVRLLPGINALLRSCGCTIKDVDAFAIVCGPGSFTGVRIGLTTIKGLAESLGKPTIPVTAFEAWAEKFPEQQGILVPVIDARRGEVYASVFSRNAESLELLSLAELKRCLSCWPQSKTRRPAL
;
A
#
# COMPACT_ATOMS: atom_id res chain seq x y z
N MET A 1 17.45 7.34 8.70
CA MET A 1 17.00 7.17 7.28
C MET A 1 15.50 7.42 7.20
N ARG A 2 15.09 8.43 6.39
CA ARG A 2 13.67 8.76 6.18
C ARG A 2 13.15 8.13 4.91
N ILE A 3 11.99 7.49 5.00
CA ILE A 3 11.31 6.85 3.86
C ILE A 3 9.93 7.48 3.69
N LEU A 4 9.65 7.96 2.50
CA LEU A 4 8.32 8.38 2.09
C LEU A 4 7.63 7.22 1.37
N SER A 5 6.56 6.70 1.97
CA SER A 5 5.79 5.57 1.45
C SER A 5 4.45 6.03 0.90
N VAL A 6 4.05 5.49 -0.24
CA VAL A 6 2.80 5.86 -0.91
C VAL A 6 2.01 4.62 -1.32
N ASP A 7 0.70 4.65 -1.08
CA ASP A 7 -0.25 3.69 -1.61
C ASP A 7 -1.42 4.41 -2.28
N THR A 8 -1.59 4.15 -3.56
CA THR A 8 -2.71 4.60 -4.40
C THR A 8 -3.44 3.43 -5.05
N SER A 9 -3.24 2.22 -4.54
CA SER A 9 -3.81 0.99 -5.10
C SER A 9 -5.30 0.81 -4.81
N SER A 10 -5.85 1.58 -3.87
CA SER A 10 -7.27 1.58 -3.46
C SER A 10 -7.95 2.93 -3.75
N ALA A 11 -9.15 3.16 -3.23
CA ALA A 11 -9.83 4.46 -3.29
C ALA A 11 -9.14 5.51 -2.42
N ALA A 12 -8.55 5.09 -1.30
CA ALA A 12 -7.76 5.95 -0.45
C ALA A 12 -6.38 6.24 -1.07
N CYS A 13 -5.90 7.46 -0.86
CA CYS A 13 -4.52 7.86 -1.10
C CYS A 13 -3.81 7.92 0.25
N SER A 14 -2.94 6.96 0.51
CA SER A 14 -2.19 6.87 1.76
C SER A 14 -0.75 7.30 1.54
N ILE A 15 -0.26 8.20 2.39
CA ILE A 15 1.09 8.75 2.33
C ILE A 15 1.65 8.72 3.75
N VAL A 16 2.81 8.11 3.92
CA VAL A 16 3.46 7.94 5.23
C VAL A 16 4.89 8.41 5.15
N LEU A 17 5.33 9.15 6.15
CA LEU A 17 6.74 9.45 6.39
C LEU A 17 7.20 8.70 7.63
N SER A 18 8.23 7.89 7.47
CA SER A 18 8.90 7.19 8.58
C SER A 18 10.37 7.58 8.65
N GLY A 19 10.91 7.71 9.86
CA GLY A 19 12.31 8.00 10.12
C GLY A 19 12.88 7.04 11.16
N ASP A 20 13.97 6.36 10.84
CA ASP A 20 14.65 5.41 11.72
C ASP A 20 13.71 4.35 12.33
N GLY A 21 12.81 3.82 11.48
CA GLY A 21 11.82 2.82 11.85
C GLY A 21 10.62 3.33 12.65
N LYS A 22 10.49 4.66 12.83
CA LYS A 22 9.37 5.27 13.55
C LYS A 22 8.49 6.07 12.60
N LEU A 23 7.19 6.07 12.87
CA LEU A 23 6.23 6.91 12.17
C LEU A 23 6.48 8.39 12.54
N GLU A 24 6.81 9.23 11.57
CA GLU A 24 6.91 10.68 11.73
C GLU A 24 5.60 11.39 11.37
N GLY A 25 4.85 10.88 10.39
CA GLY A 25 3.56 11.41 10.00
C GLY A 25 2.85 10.57 8.97
N GLU A 26 1.54 10.78 8.86
CA GLU A 26 0.65 10.03 7.97
C GLU A 26 -0.45 10.95 7.44
N VAL A 27 -0.80 10.76 6.17
CA VAL A 27 -1.95 11.40 5.52
C VAL A 27 -2.73 10.33 4.76
N ASN A 28 -3.99 10.15 5.13
CA ASN A 28 -4.94 9.30 4.42
C ASN A 28 -6.06 10.17 3.87
N VAL A 29 -6.22 10.19 2.56
CA VAL A 29 -7.28 10.97 1.90
C VAL A 29 -8.17 10.04 1.10
N GLU A 30 -9.43 9.95 1.51
CA GLU A 30 -10.48 9.30 0.74
C GLU A 30 -11.43 10.37 0.21
N SER A 31 -11.50 10.54 -1.10
CA SER A 31 -12.39 11.47 -1.77
C SER A 31 -12.70 11.00 -3.18
N GLU A 32 -13.70 11.62 -3.81
CA GLU A 32 -14.08 11.36 -5.21
C GLU A 32 -13.05 11.90 -6.22
N GLU A 33 -12.16 12.78 -5.79
CA GLU A 33 -11.09 13.30 -6.66
C GLU A 33 -10.08 12.21 -7.02
N THR A 34 -9.48 12.34 -8.19
CA THR A 34 -8.48 11.39 -8.68
C THR A 34 -7.16 11.49 -7.89
N HIS A 35 -6.43 10.40 -7.76
CA HIS A 35 -5.11 10.38 -7.09
C HIS A 35 -4.12 11.39 -7.69
N SER A 36 -4.24 11.70 -8.99
CA SER A 36 -3.37 12.68 -9.66
C SER A 36 -3.49 14.10 -9.09
N VAL A 37 -4.67 14.45 -8.57
CA VAL A 37 -4.91 15.76 -7.96
C VAL A 37 -4.45 15.80 -6.49
N ARG A 38 -4.59 14.69 -5.77
CA ARG A 38 -4.39 14.61 -4.32
C ARG A 38 -2.96 14.28 -3.90
N LEU A 39 -2.24 13.47 -4.69
CA LEU A 39 -0.99 12.85 -4.25
C LEU A 39 0.11 13.88 -3.95
N LEU A 40 0.45 14.75 -4.90
CA LEU A 40 1.51 15.74 -4.68
C LEU A 40 1.17 16.77 -3.61
N PRO A 41 -0.07 17.34 -3.55
CA PRO A 41 -0.48 18.18 -2.43
C PRO A 41 -0.41 17.47 -1.08
N GLY A 42 -0.82 16.18 -1.01
CA GLY A 42 -0.75 15.37 0.19
C GLY A 42 0.69 15.16 0.67
N ILE A 43 1.61 14.83 -0.24
CA ILE A 43 3.04 14.73 0.06
C ILE A 43 3.58 16.04 0.64
N ASN A 44 3.27 17.17 -0.02
CA ASN A 44 3.72 18.47 0.45
C ASN A 44 3.14 18.84 1.82
N ALA A 45 1.86 18.55 2.06
CA ALA A 45 1.22 18.81 3.34
C ALA A 45 1.86 17.98 4.47
N LEU A 46 2.10 16.68 4.22
CA LEU A 46 2.76 15.79 5.16
C LEU A 46 4.17 16.28 5.52
N LEU A 47 4.99 16.56 4.52
CA LEU A 47 6.36 17.00 4.74
C LEU A 47 6.42 18.30 5.55
N ARG A 48 5.54 19.26 5.24
CA ARG A 48 5.43 20.50 6.01
C ARG A 48 5.04 20.26 7.45
N SER A 49 4.08 19.37 7.72
CA SER A 49 3.65 19.06 9.09
C SER A 49 4.75 18.37 9.91
N CYS A 50 5.64 17.62 9.24
CA CYS A 50 6.82 17.00 9.86
C CYS A 50 8.04 17.93 9.90
N GLY A 51 7.92 19.19 9.47
CA GLY A 51 9.03 20.17 9.49
C GLY A 51 10.21 19.80 8.57
N CYS A 52 9.93 19.06 7.48
CA CYS A 52 10.96 18.63 6.53
C CYS A 52 10.57 18.94 5.08
N THR A 53 11.48 18.69 4.17
CA THR A 53 11.34 18.89 2.73
C THR A 53 11.52 17.57 1.99
N ILE A 54 11.16 17.53 0.73
CA ILE A 54 11.34 16.33 -0.11
C ILE A 54 12.83 15.92 -0.26
N LYS A 55 13.76 16.86 -0.09
CA LYS A 55 15.20 16.59 -0.14
C LYS A 55 15.72 15.81 1.06
N ASP A 56 15.00 15.91 2.19
CA ASP A 56 15.32 15.20 3.44
C ASP A 56 14.85 13.74 3.45
N VAL A 57 14.16 13.32 2.37
CA VAL A 57 13.76 11.92 2.14
C VAL A 57 14.94 11.15 1.55
N ASP A 58 15.26 10.00 2.14
CA ASP A 58 16.39 9.16 1.70
C ASP A 58 15.96 8.09 0.69
N ALA A 59 14.72 7.62 0.78
CA ALA A 59 14.16 6.60 -0.12
C ALA A 59 12.65 6.80 -0.28
N PHE A 60 12.12 6.28 -1.39
CA PHE A 60 10.70 6.30 -1.71
C PHE A 60 10.16 4.88 -1.78
N ALA A 61 9.14 4.54 -1.00
CA ALA A 61 8.43 3.27 -1.11
C ALA A 61 7.09 3.46 -1.83
N ILE A 62 6.71 2.50 -2.66
CA ILE A 62 5.48 2.56 -3.44
C ILE A 62 4.80 1.20 -3.52
N VAL A 63 3.50 1.16 -3.23
CA VAL A 63 2.70 -0.03 -3.48
C VAL A 63 2.46 -0.17 -4.98
N CYS A 64 3.04 -1.24 -5.54
CA CYS A 64 2.98 -1.53 -6.98
C CYS A 64 1.80 -2.43 -7.38
N GLY A 65 0.84 -2.67 -6.48
CA GLY A 65 -0.35 -3.51 -6.68
C GLY A 65 -0.25 -4.87 -6.01
N PRO A 66 -1.26 -5.73 -6.25
CA PRO A 66 -2.45 -5.50 -7.07
C PRO A 66 -3.42 -4.48 -6.48
N GLY A 67 -4.29 -3.91 -7.36
CA GLY A 67 -5.27 -2.91 -6.96
C GLY A 67 -5.80 -2.12 -8.14
N SER A 68 -6.21 -0.88 -7.89
CA SER A 68 -6.68 0.03 -8.94
C SER A 68 -5.61 0.28 -9.99
N PHE A 69 -5.85 -0.15 -11.22
CA PHE A 69 -4.91 0.00 -12.34
C PHE A 69 -4.47 1.47 -12.56
N THR A 70 -5.43 2.38 -12.54
CA THR A 70 -5.15 3.82 -12.71
C THR A 70 -4.42 4.37 -11.49
N GLY A 71 -4.86 4.01 -10.28
CA GLY A 71 -4.25 4.47 -9.05
C GLY A 71 -2.79 4.04 -8.93
N VAL A 72 -2.50 2.76 -9.12
CA VAL A 72 -1.13 2.22 -9.08
C VAL A 72 -0.22 2.95 -10.08
N ARG A 73 -0.69 3.20 -11.30
CA ARG A 73 0.12 3.93 -12.31
C ARG A 73 0.42 5.36 -11.91
N ILE A 74 -0.57 6.08 -11.36
CA ILE A 74 -0.39 7.45 -10.88
C ILE A 74 0.68 7.47 -9.77
N GLY A 75 0.54 6.62 -8.75
CA GLY A 75 1.49 6.52 -7.66
C GLY A 75 2.88 6.18 -8.15
N LEU A 76 3.00 5.11 -8.94
CA LEU A 76 4.27 4.63 -9.45
C LEU A 76 4.99 5.69 -10.30
N THR A 77 4.28 6.35 -11.22
CA THR A 77 4.86 7.38 -12.08
C THR A 77 5.32 8.59 -11.27
N THR A 78 4.50 9.04 -10.32
CA THR A 78 4.83 10.19 -9.46
C THR A 78 6.04 9.90 -8.60
N ILE A 79 6.06 8.76 -7.91
CA ILE A 79 7.15 8.39 -7.00
C ILE A 79 8.45 8.13 -7.77
N LYS A 80 8.40 7.43 -8.90
CA LYS A 80 9.59 7.25 -9.75
C LYS A 80 10.14 8.57 -10.25
N GLY A 81 9.28 9.49 -10.71
CA GLY A 81 9.71 10.81 -11.16
C GLY A 81 10.37 11.63 -10.05
N LEU A 82 9.82 11.61 -8.83
CA LEU A 82 10.42 12.27 -7.67
C LEU A 82 11.78 11.64 -7.31
N ALA A 83 11.82 10.33 -7.20
CA ALA A 83 13.04 9.60 -6.84
C ALA A 83 14.16 9.84 -7.86
N GLU A 84 13.85 9.75 -9.15
CA GLU A 84 14.81 9.97 -10.23
C GLU A 84 15.33 11.41 -10.23
N SER A 85 14.44 12.41 -10.08
CA SER A 85 14.83 13.82 -10.04
C SER A 85 15.73 14.17 -8.86
N LEU A 86 15.66 13.42 -7.77
CA LEU A 86 16.42 13.60 -6.53
C LEU A 86 17.62 12.65 -6.40
N GLY A 87 17.79 11.71 -7.32
CA GLY A 87 18.82 10.67 -7.25
C GLY A 87 18.64 9.72 -6.06
N LYS A 88 17.38 9.45 -5.67
CA LYS A 88 17.05 8.60 -4.50
C LYS A 88 16.52 7.24 -4.93
N PRO A 89 16.75 6.17 -4.14
CA PRO A 89 16.24 4.84 -4.45
C PRO A 89 14.71 4.74 -4.30
N THR A 90 14.12 3.83 -5.09
CA THR A 90 12.72 3.40 -4.95
C THR A 90 12.64 1.98 -4.44
N ILE A 91 11.68 1.73 -3.55
CA ILE A 91 11.41 0.44 -2.92
C ILE A 91 10.00 0.01 -3.35
N PRO A 92 9.87 -0.93 -4.29
CA PRO A 92 8.57 -1.48 -4.64
C PRO A 92 8.09 -2.42 -3.54
N VAL A 93 6.82 -2.31 -3.17
CA VAL A 93 6.13 -3.17 -2.19
C VAL A 93 4.85 -3.66 -2.84
N THR A 94 4.52 -4.93 -2.69
CA THR A 94 3.21 -5.43 -3.13
C THR A 94 2.12 -5.07 -2.11
N ALA A 95 0.89 -4.89 -2.58
CA ALA A 95 -0.25 -4.72 -1.67
C ALA A 95 -0.43 -5.92 -0.74
N PHE A 96 -0.04 -7.11 -1.17
CA PHE A 96 -0.09 -8.32 -0.35
C PHE A 96 0.90 -8.29 0.81
N GLU A 97 2.15 -7.87 0.56
CA GLU A 97 3.16 -7.67 1.62
C GLU A 97 2.69 -6.65 2.63
N ALA A 98 2.19 -5.49 2.15
CA ALA A 98 1.66 -4.46 3.03
C ALA A 98 0.49 -4.97 3.90
N TRP A 99 -0.42 -5.76 3.33
CA TRP A 99 -1.52 -6.37 4.09
C TRP A 99 -1.03 -7.45 5.06
N ALA A 100 -0.09 -8.28 4.68
CA ALA A 100 0.46 -9.30 5.56
C ALA A 100 1.19 -8.67 6.76
N GLU A 101 1.94 -7.59 6.55
CA GLU A 101 2.64 -6.86 7.61
C GLU A 101 1.71 -6.08 8.56
N LYS A 102 0.46 -5.85 8.17
CA LYS A 102 -0.54 -5.22 9.05
C LYS A 102 -0.88 -6.07 10.29
N PHE A 103 -0.60 -7.38 10.25
CA PHE A 103 -0.91 -8.32 11.33
C PHE A 103 0.36 -8.99 11.87
N PRO A 104 1.29 -8.23 12.48
CA PRO A 104 2.59 -8.76 12.89
C PRO A 104 2.50 -9.85 13.96
N GLU A 105 1.47 -9.82 14.79
CA GLU A 105 1.27 -10.80 15.87
C GLU A 105 0.71 -12.14 15.38
N GLN A 106 0.18 -12.19 14.15
CA GLN A 106 -0.38 -13.41 13.61
C GLN A 106 0.71 -14.30 13.04
N GLN A 107 0.85 -15.51 13.61
CA GLN A 107 1.75 -16.55 13.12
C GLN A 107 0.99 -17.57 12.26
N GLY A 108 1.73 -18.28 11.41
CA GLY A 108 1.20 -19.31 10.53
C GLY A 108 0.93 -18.80 9.12
N ILE A 109 -0.10 -19.32 8.48
CA ILE A 109 -0.43 -19.00 7.10
C ILE A 109 -1.31 -17.74 7.05
N LEU A 110 -0.85 -16.72 6.31
CA LEU A 110 -1.58 -15.51 6.00
C LEU A 110 -1.95 -15.51 4.53
N VAL A 111 -3.22 -15.23 4.23
CA VAL A 111 -3.73 -15.18 2.86
C VAL A 111 -4.42 -13.85 2.62
N PRO A 112 -3.68 -12.78 2.30
CA PRO A 112 -4.31 -11.54 1.87
C PRO A 112 -5.05 -11.74 0.54
N VAL A 113 -6.29 -11.23 0.50
CA VAL A 113 -7.17 -11.34 -0.66
C VAL A 113 -7.68 -9.94 -1.03
N ILE A 114 -7.55 -9.58 -2.30
CA ILE A 114 -7.95 -8.29 -2.85
C ILE A 114 -8.97 -8.53 -3.96
N ASP A 115 -10.10 -7.82 -3.91
CA ASP A 115 -11.13 -7.89 -4.95
C ASP A 115 -10.59 -7.41 -6.30
N ALA A 116 -10.51 -8.31 -7.27
CA ALA A 116 -10.10 -8.02 -8.66
C ALA A 116 -11.28 -7.59 -9.53
N ARG A 117 -12.49 -7.48 -8.94
CA ARG A 117 -13.77 -7.23 -9.60
C ARG A 117 -14.22 -8.40 -10.50
N ARG A 118 -15.45 -8.28 -11.07
CA ARG A 118 -16.06 -9.29 -11.96
C ARG A 118 -16.14 -10.69 -11.36
N GLY A 119 -16.19 -10.79 -10.04
CA GLY A 119 -16.22 -12.08 -9.36
C GLY A 119 -14.88 -12.79 -9.27
N GLU A 120 -13.81 -12.06 -9.39
CA GLU A 120 -12.42 -12.56 -9.31
C GLU A 120 -11.69 -11.93 -8.12
N VAL A 121 -10.67 -12.59 -7.63
CA VAL A 121 -9.83 -12.10 -6.55
C VAL A 121 -8.35 -12.27 -6.88
N TYR A 122 -7.55 -11.33 -6.45
CA TYR A 122 -6.11 -11.52 -6.29
C TYR A 122 -5.87 -12.08 -4.90
N ALA A 123 -5.04 -13.09 -4.78
CA ALA A 123 -4.64 -13.65 -3.50
C ALA A 123 -3.15 -14.00 -3.50
N SER A 124 -2.55 -14.01 -2.33
CA SER A 124 -1.19 -14.49 -2.13
C SER A 124 -1.13 -15.28 -0.84
N VAL A 125 -0.17 -16.17 -0.69
CA VAL A 125 -0.01 -17.00 0.49
C VAL A 125 1.35 -16.72 1.10
N PHE A 126 1.35 -16.33 2.36
CA PHE A 126 2.56 -16.10 3.15
C PHE A 126 2.61 -17.06 4.33
N SER A 127 3.80 -17.41 4.75
CA SER A 127 4.07 -18.03 6.02
C SER A 127 4.76 -17.03 6.93
N ARG A 128 4.25 -16.83 8.13
CA ARG A 128 4.87 -16.00 9.16
C ARG A 128 5.28 -16.85 10.34
N ASN A 129 6.53 -16.71 10.73
CA ASN A 129 7.05 -17.15 12.03
C ASN A 129 7.47 -15.93 12.87
N ALA A 130 8.03 -16.15 14.06
CA ALA A 130 8.43 -15.05 14.95
C ALA A 130 9.52 -14.11 14.37
N GLU A 131 10.23 -14.54 13.34
CA GLU A 131 11.41 -13.83 12.81
C GLU A 131 11.24 -13.35 11.38
N SER A 132 10.32 -13.96 10.60
CA SER A 132 10.21 -13.68 9.15
C SER A 132 8.79 -13.80 8.61
N LEU A 133 8.56 -13.09 7.51
CA LEU A 133 7.43 -13.27 6.61
C LEU A 133 7.95 -13.79 5.28
N GLU A 134 7.54 -14.98 4.88
CA GLU A 134 7.95 -15.62 3.64
C GLU A 134 6.78 -15.75 2.67
N LEU A 135 6.99 -15.33 1.42
CA LEU A 135 6.04 -15.54 0.34
C LEU A 135 6.10 -17.00 -0.12
N LEU A 136 5.03 -17.75 0.07
CA LEU A 136 4.93 -19.15 -0.37
C LEU A 136 4.39 -19.29 -1.79
N SER A 137 3.44 -18.44 -2.17
CA SER A 137 2.82 -18.47 -3.49
C SER A 137 2.23 -17.11 -3.87
N LEU A 138 2.48 -16.72 -5.12
CA LEU A 138 1.69 -15.68 -5.79
C LEU A 138 0.52 -16.39 -6.45
N ALA A 139 -0.68 -16.17 -5.97
CA ALA A 139 -1.87 -16.72 -6.60
C ALA A 139 -2.30 -15.83 -7.76
N GLU A 140 -2.40 -16.43 -8.92
CA GLU A 140 -3.07 -15.87 -10.10
C GLU A 140 -4.55 -15.61 -9.81
N LEU A 141 -5.16 -14.71 -10.63
CA LEU A 141 -6.60 -14.52 -10.73
C LEU A 141 -7.33 -15.86 -10.70
N LYS A 142 -8.04 -16.16 -9.62
CA LYS A 142 -8.92 -17.31 -9.54
C LYS A 142 -10.35 -16.86 -9.37
N ARG A 143 -11.26 -17.37 -10.22
CA ARG A 143 -12.69 -17.29 -9.98
C ARG A 143 -12.99 -18.02 -8.68
N CYS A 144 -13.24 -17.29 -7.62
CA CYS A 144 -13.49 -17.86 -6.29
C CYS A 144 -14.82 -17.42 -5.69
N LEU A 145 -15.86 -17.19 -6.49
CA LEU A 145 -17.18 -16.85 -5.94
C LEU A 145 -18.14 -18.04 -5.76
N SER A 146 -17.84 -19.22 -6.31
CA SER A 146 -18.68 -20.40 -6.06
C SER A 146 -18.43 -21.08 -4.71
N CYS A 147 -17.33 -20.77 -4.03
CA CYS A 147 -16.92 -21.43 -2.78
C CYS A 147 -16.98 -20.52 -1.55
N TRP A 148 -17.29 -19.21 -1.72
CA TRP A 148 -17.41 -18.32 -0.57
C TRP A 148 -18.80 -18.43 0.03
N PRO A 149 -18.91 -18.77 1.34
CA PRO A 149 -20.23 -18.79 1.96
C PRO A 149 -20.84 -17.39 1.87
N GLN A 150 -22.05 -17.30 1.35
CA GLN A 150 -22.89 -16.09 1.29
C GLN A 150 -23.32 -15.69 2.72
N SER A 151 -22.38 -15.62 3.67
CA SER A 151 -22.65 -15.13 5.00
C SER A 151 -22.75 -13.61 4.92
N LYS A 152 -23.97 -13.13 5.14
CA LYS A 152 -24.35 -11.72 5.28
C LYS A 152 -23.27 -10.97 6.04
N THR A 153 -22.55 -10.10 5.36
CA THR A 153 -21.68 -9.12 5.99
C THR A 153 -22.55 -8.21 6.85
N ARG A 154 -22.65 -8.49 8.15
CA ARG A 154 -23.08 -7.48 9.11
C ARG A 154 -21.98 -6.42 9.11
N ARG A 155 -22.27 -5.25 8.56
CA ARG A 155 -21.50 -4.05 8.86
C ARG A 155 -21.56 -3.87 10.38
N PRO A 156 -20.44 -3.73 11.10
CA PRO A 156 -20.51 -3.27 12.45
C PRO A 156 -21.11 -1.86 12.42
N ALA A 157 -22.18 -1.65 13.19
CA ALA A 157 -22.68 -0.32 13.46
C ALA A 157 -21.59 0.45 14.22
N LEU A 158 -21.25 1.62 13.72
CA LEU A 158 -20.45 2.61 14.42
C LEU A 158 -21.24 3.18 15.59
#